data_b4b77ea001e965fd26cb116d52e582bb
#
_entry.id   b4b77ea001e965fd26cb116d52e582bb
#
_cell.length_a   1.000
_cell.length_b   1.000
_cell.length_c   1.000
_cell.angle_alpha   90.00
_cell.angle_beta   90.00
_cell.angle_gamma   90.00
#
_symmetry.space_group_name_H-M   'P 1'
#
loop_
_entity.id
_entity.type
_entity.pdbx_description
1 polymer ?
#
loop_
_entity_poly.entity_id
_entity_poly.type
_entity_poly.pdbx_seq_one_letter_code
_entity_poly.pdbx_strand_id
1 'polypeptide(L)'
;MKKMLGRLTAIGLTVAMTFGMAGCGQKEEKKEESGKVTFTYSSDEKPLTGELELQIFVGGFGSEWWEYAIEKFQEQNPDLEITAHLDANINAQMKTRWAKDNPPDFVFLDGTNLPGETWMAEGKLMDLSDIYENGNVYGTDEKVKDKIREGLVNTYKDTDAVYQMPFALSTYGMWYDETLFTQKNWQVPKNFEELKTFSAQAQKDGVTPIIYTGQYSGYLVWGLLMPAVASEAVASNDLDYFYDVANAANEEVFADQRFVRCLEKLKELADAGYYDKSGLSMNHITSQATWLKRTDALIPNGLWLESEMKDSTPDDFQMRYYPSMLQDADQPTCVIATANTVGIASKAKNPEAAAAFLRFLYTDEISAKFVELCSSPCATTVDVSGADITDSAKQVNEMLNSDSVTMVAKGSTSWGSVDGTVNDCVNRIVSGEYTVEQAVEAIQQATAKKNQ
;
A
#
# COMPACT_ATOMS: atom_id res chain seq x y z
N MET A 1 2.02 15.00 68.58
CA MET A 1 1.66 16.23 69.36
C MET A 1 1.10 17.27 68.42
N LYS A 2 -0.15 17.74 68.77
CA LYS A 2 -0.87 18.98 68.42
C LYS A 2 -0.94 19.36 66.95
N LYS A 3 -2.07 19.18 66.19
CA LYS A 3 -3.37 19.93 66.23
C LYS A 3 -3.23 21.46 66.17
N MET A 4 -3.80 22.01 65.04
CA MET A 4 -4.70 23.16 64.97
C MET A 4 -5.11 23.37 63.54
N LEU A 5 -6.22 23.15 63.07
CA LEU A 5 -7.61 23.68 63.07
C LEU A 5 -7.68 25.22 62.93
N GLY A 6 -8.20 25.72 61.85
CA GLY A 6 -8.56 27.12 61.63
C GLY A 6 -9.63 27.23 60.52
N ARG A 7 -10.77 27.68 60.90
CA ARG A 7 -12.13 27.66 60.34
C ARG A 7 -12.37 28.68 59.20
N LEU A 8 -13.23 28.25 58.28
CA LEU A 8 -14.40 28.90 57.64
C LEU A 8 -14.55 30.42 57.71
N THR A 9 -14.86 31.02 56.55
CA THR A 9 -16.02 31.95 56.47
C THR A 9 -16.62 31.87 55.05
N ALA A 10 -17.89 31.51 54.97
CA ALA A 10 -18.79 31.61 53.85
C ALA A 10 -19.39 33.01 53.80
N ILE A 11 -19.48 33.63 52.64
CA ILE A 11 -20.36 34.75 52.36
C ILE A 11 -21.24 34.41 51.20
N GLY A 12 -22.49 34.15 51.46
CA GLY A 12 -23.55 34.03 50.50
C GLY A 12 -24.02 35.39 50.00
N LEU A 13 -24.30 35.47 48.73
CA LEU A 13 -25.17 36.51 48.19
C LEU A 13 -26.23 35.89 47.30
N THR A 14 -27.43 35.91 47.82
CA THR A 14 -28.69 35.58 47.17
C THR A 14 -29.11 36.78 46.31
N VAL A 15 -29.39 36.61 45.03
CA VAL A 15 -30.21 37.54 44.27
C VAL A 15 -31.20 36.76 43.40
N ALA A 16 -32.40 37.28 43.42
CA ALA A 16 -33.68 36.71 43.12
C ALA A 16 -33.93 36.31 41.68
N MET A 17 -34.78 35.29 41.56
CA MET A 17 -35.47 34.88 40.34
C MET A 17 -36.41 35.97 39.82
N THR A 18 -36.37 36.19 38.51
CA THR A 18 -37.55 36.63 37.75
C THR A 18 -37.82 35.65 36.64
N PHE A 19 -38.98 35.03 36.72
CA PHE A 19 -39.57 34.19 35.69
C PHE A 19 -39.90 35.04 34.46
N GLY A 20 -39.40 34.60 33.28
CA GLY A 20 -39.87 35.00 31.97
C GLY A 20 -40.07 33.75 31.13
N MET A 21 -41.31 33.31 30.98
CA MET A 21 -41.69 32.32 29.97
C MET A 21 -41.66 32.95 28.61
N ALA A 22 -40.87 32.37 27.68
CA ALA A 22 -41.20 32.41 26.25
C ALA A 22 -40.32 31.40 25.48
N GLY A 23 -40.96 30.46 24.79
CA GLY A 23 -40.55 29.96 23.50
C GLY A 23 -39.56 28.80 23.46
N CYS A 24 -40.05 27.57 23.32
CA CYS A 24 -39.35 26.49 22.66
C CYS A 24 -38.78 26.93 21.28
N GLY A 25 -37.46 27.04 21.20
CA GLY A 25 -36.73 27.03 19.93
C GLY A 25 -35.58 26.06 20.15
N GLN A 26 -35.69 24.87 19.55
CA GLN A 26 -34.55 24.01 19.34
C GLN A 26 -33.49 24.83 18.60
N LYS A 27 -32.39 25.15 19.25
CA LYS A 27 -31.17 25.50 18.56
C LYS A 27 -30.66 24.20 17.96
N GLU A 28 -30.90 24.00 16.67
CA GLU A 28 -30.04 23.19 15.84
C GLU A 28 -28.62 23.77 15.98
N GLU A 29 -27.74 23.02 16.61
CA GLU A 29 -26.32 23.24 16.45
C GLU A 29 -26.06 23.06 14.93
N LYS A 30 -25.90 24.19 14.25
CA LYS A 30 -25.25 24.18 12.94
C LYS A 30 -23.89 23.54 13.18
N LYS A 31 -23.72 22.27 12.72
CA LYS A 31 -22.41 21.80 12.35
C LYS A 31 -21.85 22.85 11.41
N GLU A 32 -20.77 23.51 11.79
CA GLU A 32 -19.95 24.26 10.86
C GLU A 32 -19.56 23.24 9.78
N GLU A 33 -20.14 23.38 8.60
CA GLU A 33 -19.60 22.78 7.40
C GLU A 33 -18.15 23.28 7.33
N SER A 34 -17.19 22.38 7.51
CA SER A 34 -15.78 22.66 7.25
C SER A 34 -15.73 23.25 5.85
N GLY A 35 -15.26 24.50 5.73
CA GLY A 35 -15.29 25.22 4.48
C GLY A 35 -14.63 24.39 3.39
N LYS A 36 -15.42 23.96 2.42
CA LYS A 36 -14.95 23.15 1.30
C LYS A 36 -13.99 24.02 0.52
N VAL A 37 -12.70 23.68 0.54
CA VAL A 37 -11.70 24.37 -0.28
C VAL A 37 -12.08 24.13 -1.74
N THR A 38 -12.27 25.20 -2.50
CA THR A 38 -12.56 25.11 -3.93
C THR A 38 -11.31 25.47 -4.69
N PHE A 39 -10.82 24.56 -5.49
CA PHE A 39 -9.65 24.76 -6.32
C PHE A 39 -10.06 25.31 -7.70
N THR A 40 -9.16 26.05 -8.31
CA THR A 40 -9.29 26.49 -9.70
C THR A 40 -8.24 25.79 -10.52
N TYR A 41 -8.65 25.14 -11.60
CA TYR A 41 -7.79 24.38 -12.47
C TYR A 41 -7.61 25.09 -13.81
N SER A 42 -6.37 25.19 -14.26
CA SER A 42 -6.00 25.81 -15.54
C SER A 42 -4.72 25.18 -16.04
N SER A 43 -4.53 25.12 -17.35
CA SER A 43 -3.24 24.81 -17.96
C SER A 43 -2.23 25.98 -17.85
N ASP A 44 -2.71 27.18 -17.58
CA ASP A 44 -1.86 28.35 -17.29
C ASP A 44 -1.72 28.54 -15.78
N GLU A 45 -0.86 27.73 -15.18
CA GLU A 45 -0.59 27.76 -13.74
C GLU A 45 0.15 29.06 -13.37
N LYS A 46 -0.31 29.73 -12.33
CA LYS A 46 0.36 30.89 -11.78
C LYS A 46 1.35 30.44 -10.73
N PRO A 47 2.57 31.07 -10.68
CA PRO A 47 3.51 30.78 -9.62
C PRO A 47 2.90 30.96 -8.25
N LEU A 48 3.12 29.96 -7.40
CA LEU A 48 2.63 29.91 -6.02
C LEU A 48 3.58 30.66 -5.10
N THR A 49 3.04 31.08 -3.96
CA THR A 49 3.78 31.80 -2.92
C THR A 49 3.45 31.25 -1.54
N GLY A 50 4.19 31.68 -0.52
CA GLY A 50 3.99 31.24 0.85
C GLY A 50 4.84 30.03 1.20
N GLU A 51 4.37 29.19 2.11
CA GLU A 51 5.08 28.01 2.60
C GLU A 51 4.32 26.76 2.21
N LEU A 52 5.06 25.72 1.80
CA LEU A 52 4.54 24.36 1.59
C LEU A 52 5.36 23.39 2.43
N GLU A 53 4.72 22.68 3.34
CA GLU A 53 5.38 21.73 4.22
C GLU A 53 4.99 20.29 3.85
N LEU A 54 6.00 19.46 3.59
CA LEU A 54 5.84 18.07 3.14
C LEU A 54 6.32 17.10 4.22
N GLN A 55 5.53 16.08 4.50
CA GLN A 55 5.92 14.91 5.31
C GLN A 55 6.03 13.69 4.40
N ILE A 56 7.23 13.17 4.22
CA ILE A 56 7.49 12.09 3.26
C ILE A 56 8.20 10.94 3.96
N PHE A 57 7.53 9.79 3.97
CA PHE A 57 8.13 8.55 4.43
C PHE A 57 9.15 8.04 3.41
N VAL A 58 10.37 7.78 3.87
CA VAL A 58 11.44 7.20 3.07
C VAL A 58 11.47 5.70 3.32
N GLY A 59 10.86 4.95 2.40
CA GLY A 59 10.81 3.49 2.39
C GLY A 59 11.58 2.91 1.21
N GLY A 60 11.10 1.79 0.66
CA GLY A 60 11.77 1.03 -0.39
C GLY A 60 12.00 1.78 -1.72
N PHE A 61 11.29 2.89 -1.96
CA PHE A 61 11.52 3.75 -3.12
C PHE A 61 12.61 4.81 -2.91
N GLY A 62 13.18 4.93 -1.70
CA GLY A 62 14.18 5.95 -1.37
C GLY A 62 13.64 7.38 -1.35
N SER A 63 14.55 8.35 -1.36
CA SER A 63 14.23 9.78 -1.36
C SER A 63 14.48 10.48 -2.70
N GLU A 64 15.27 9.89 -3.58
CA GLU A 64 15.80 10.53 -4.81
C GLU A 64 14.71 11.09 -5.72
N TRP A 65 13.60 10.34 -5.90
CA TRP A 65 12.48 10.83 -6.70
C TRP A 65 11.74 12.00 -6.05
N TRP A 66 11.57 11.97 -4.73
CA TRP A 66 10.92 13.06 -4.00
C TRP A 66 11.76 14.33 -4.07
N GLU A 67 13.08 14.21 -3.88
CA GLU A 67 14.02 15.33 -4.00
C GLU A 67 13.98 15.93 -5.40
N TYR A 68 13.97 15.10 -6.45
CA TYR A 68 13.81 15.55 -7.84
C TYR A 68 12.47 16.28 -8.06
N ALA A 69 11.37 15.70 -7.63
CA ALA A 69 10.04 16.30 -7.79
C ALA A 69 9.94 17.66 -7.07
N ILE A 70 10.48 17.75 -5.86
CA ILE A 70 10.52 19.00 -5.07
C ILE A 70 11.37 20.04 -5.77
N GLU A 71 12.57 19.71 -6.25
CA GLU A 71 13.44 20.62 -6.99
C GLU A 71 12.74 21.18 -8.22
N LYS A 72 12.13 20.31 -9.04
CA LYS A 72 11.41 20.70 -10.25
C LYS A 72 10.17 21.56 -9.97
N PHE A 73 9.46 21.28 -8.90
CA PHE A 73 8.33 22.11 -8.50
C PHE A 73 8.76 23.48 -7.98
N GLN A 74 9.88 23.54 -7.23
CA GLN A 74 10.49 24.80 -6.75
C GLN A 74 10.98 25.67 -7.91
N GLU A 75 11.55 25.06 -8.98
CA GLU A 75 11.97 25.82 -10.18
C GLU A 75 10.80 26.54 -10.85
N GLN A 76 9.60 25.94 -10.84
CA GLN A 76 8.38 26.54 -11.40
C GLN A 76 7.68 27.51 -10.44
N ASN A 77 7.99 27.44 -9.16
CA ASN A 77 7.40 28.26 -8.11
C ASN A 77 8.48 28.92 -7.23
N PRO A 78 9.28 29.85 -7.78
CA PRO A 78 10.47 30.37 -7.10
C PRO A 78 10.17 31.19 -5.82
N ASP A 79 8.94 31.69 -5.66
CA ASP A 79 8.49 32.45 -4.50
C ASP A 79 7.77 31.59 -3.45
N LEU A 80 7.70 30.26 -3.66
CA LEU A 80 7.17 29.29 -2.71
C LEU A 80 8.31 28.74 -1.86
N GLU A 81 8.21 28.83 -0.53
CA GLU A 81 9.18 28.21 0.37
C GLU A 81 8.75 26.77 0.66
N ILE A 82 9.53 25.78 0.19
CA ILE A 82 9.22 24.35 0.40
C ILE A 82 10.08 23.79 1.54
N THR A 83 9.43 23.28 2.57
CA THR A 83 10.07 22.53 3.66
C THR A 83 9.68 21.06 3.58
N ALA A 84 10.63 20.20 3.24
CA ALA A 84 10.40 18.77 3.14
C ALA A 84 11.07 18.01 4.29
N HIS A 85 10.29 17.18 4.96
CA HIS A 85 10.75 16.27 6.02
C HIS A 85 10.75 14.85 5.44
N LEU A 86 11.92 14.36 5.09
CA LEU A 86 12.14 13.03 4.50
C LEU A 86 12.89 12.15 5.50
N ASP A 87 12.24 11.12 6.04
CA ASP A 87 12.87 10.19 7.00
C ASP A 87 12.07 8.88 7.09
N ALA A 88 12.76 7.77 7.34
CA ALA A 88 12.10 6.46 7.53
C ALA A 88 11.24 6.41 8.81
N ASN A 89 11.47 7.29 9.79
CA ASN A 89 10.70 7.39 11.03
C ASN A 89 9.84 8.67 11.10
N ILE A 90 9.61 9.35 9.98
CA ILE A 90 8.94 10.65 9.92
C ILE A 90 7.58 10.65 10.60
N ASN A 91 6.84 9.56 10.46
CA ASN A 91 5.49 9.43 11.02
C ASN A 91 5.50 9.47 12.55
N ALA A 92 6.48 8.84 13.18
CA ALA A 92 6.68 8.92 14.64
C ALA A 92 7.11 10.33 15.07
N GLN A 93 8.00 10.96 14.32
CA GLN A 93 8.49 12.32 14.60
C GLN A 93 7.34 13.35 14.51
N MET A 94 6.44 13.22 13.57
CA MET A 94 5.31 14.14 13.33
C MET A 94 4.08 13.88 14.20
N LYS A 95 4.01 12.76 14.91
CA LYS A 95 2.83 12.35 15.69
C LYS A 95 2.30 13.46 16.63
N THR A 96 3.19 14.17 17.30
CA THR A 96 2.79 15.26 18.23
C THR A 96 2.19 16.45 17.49
N ARG A 97 2.64 16.76 16.27
CA ARG A 97 2.10 17.85 15.46
C ARG A 97 0.69 17.53 15.00
N TRP A 98 0.47 16.29 14.49
CA TRP A 98 -0.85 15.82 14.11
C TRP A 98 -1.85 15.82 15.28
N ALA A 99 -1.39 15.45 16.48
CA ALA A 99 -2.22 15.48 17.68
C ALA A 99 -2.59 16.89 18.16
N LYS A 100 -1.85 17.93 17.73
CA LYS A 100 -2.07 19.34 18.08
C LYS A 100 -2.70 20.16 16.95
N ASP A 101 -3.31 19.51 15.96
CA ASP A 101 -3.89 20.15 14.78
C ASP A 101 -2.93 21.11 14.05
N ASN A 102 -1.64 20.77 14.02
CA ASN A 102 -0.59 21.49 13.29
C ASN A 102 0.21 20.53 12.39
N PRO A 103 -0.45 19.79 11.47
CA PRO A 103 0.23 18.88 10.56
C PRO A 103 1.02 19.65 9.51
N PRO A 104 1.93 18.97 8.77
CA PRO A 104 2.38 19.39 7.45
C PRO A 104 1.21 19.46 6.45
N ASP A 105 1.40 20.16 5.33
CA ASP A 105 0.32 20.34 4.34
C ASP A 105 0.07 19.06 3.52
N PHE A 106 1.15 18.42 3.07
CA PHE A 106 1.13 17.22 2.23
C PHE A 106 1.79 16.05 2.96
N VAL A 107 1.25 14.84 2.80
CA VAL A 107 1.74 13.65 3.52
C VAL A 107 1.77 12.40 2.63
N PHE A 108 2.89 11.67 2.66
CA PHE A 108 2.96 10.31 2.16
C PHE A 108 2.38 9.36 3.21
N LEU A 109 1.29 8.71 2.84
CA LEU A 109 0.54 7.79 3.70
C LEU A 109 1.14 6.39 3.62
N ASP A 110 2.06 6.10 4.54
CA ASP A 110 2.53 4.73 4.74
C ASP A 110 1.51 3.92 5.53
N GLY A 111 0.99 2.84 4.94
CA GLY A 111 -0.10 2.03 5.48
C GLY A 111 0.20 1.30 6.79
N THR A 112 1.47 1.14 7.18
CA THR A 112 1.84 0.44 8.43
C THR A 112 1.86 1.36 9.64
N ASN A 113 2.29 2.60 9.47
CA ASN A 113 2.48 3.55 10.58
C ASN A 113 1.44 4.67 10.61
N LEU A 114 0.74 4.90 9.52
CA LEU A 114 -0.35 5.85 9.38
C LEU A 114 -1.50 5.17 8.65
N PRO A 115 -2.36 4.40 9.34
CA PRO A 115 -3.52 3.81 8.70
C PRO A 115 -4.40 4.93 8.16
N GLY A 116 -4.36 5.14 6.84
CA GLY A 116 -5.12 6.19 6.15
C GLY A 116 -6.60 6.15 6.52
N GLU A 117 -7.17 4.96 6.69
CA GLU A 117 -8.56 4.79 7.16
C GLU A 117 -8.82 5.43 8.52
N THR A 118 -7.91 5.29 9.48
CA THR A 118 -8.06 5.94 10.80
C THR A 118 -8.02 7.45 10.65
N TRP A 119 -7.13 7.98 9.84
CA TRP A 119 -7.03 9.43 9.62
C TRP A 119 -8.21 10.00 8.84
N MET A 120 -8.76 9.25 7.89
CA MET A 120 -10.02 9.60 7.22
C MET A 120 -11.17 9.63 8.22
N ALA A 121 -11.30 8.59 9.06
CA ALA A 121 -12.35 8.52 10.09
C ALA A 121 -12.24 9.64 11.14
N GLU A 122 -11.03 10.08 11.44
CA GLU A 122 -10.75 11.19 12.37
C GLU A 122 -10.84 12.57 11.71
N GLY A 123 -11.15 12.66 10.41
CA GLY A 123 -11.24 13.92 9.66
C GLY A 123 -9.90 14.66 9.54
N LYS A 124 -8.77 13.94 9.57
CA LYS A 124 -7.43 14.52 9.47
C LYS A 124 -6.99 14.78 8.03
N LEU A 125 -7.61 14.11 7.07
CA LEU A 125 -7.31 14.27 5.65
C LEU A 125 -8.38 15.11 4.97
N MET A 126 -7.97 15.86 3.95
CA MET A 126 -8.85 16.64 3.09
C MET A 126 -9.52 15.72 2.07
N ASP A 127 -10.78 16.01 1.73
CA ASP A 127 -11.48 15.40 0.61
C ASP A 127 -10.86 15.89 -0.72
N LEU A 128 -10.28 14.99 -1.49
CA LEU A 128 -9.60 15.24 -2.75
C LEU A 128 -10.45 14.89 -3.98
N SER A 129 -11.75 14.55 -3.78
CA SER A 129 -12.65 14.14 -4.85
C SER A 129 -12.71 15.15 -5.98
N ASP A 130 -12.70 16.47 -5.65
CA ASP A 130 -12.70 17.52 -6.65
C ASP A 130 -11.41 17.55 -7.47
N ILE A 131 -10.25 17.31 -6.83
CA ILE A 131 -8.97 17.20 -7.53
C ILE A 131 -8.96 15.99 -8.47
N TYR A 132 -9.50 14.86 -8.03
CA TYR A 132 -9.56 13.66 -8.83
C TYR A 132 -10.52 13.84 -10.05
N GLU A 133 -11.75 14.30 -9.81
CA GLU A 133 -12.78 14.37 -10.84
C GLU A 133 -12.60 15.54 -11.82
N ASN A 134 -12.22 16.70 -11.31
CA ASN A 134 -12.23 17.96 -12.05
C ASN A 134 -10.83 18.53 -12.30
N GLY A 135 -9.82 18.08 -11.52
CA GLY A 135 -8.47 18.59 -11.59
C GLY A 135 -7.82 18.31 -12.93
N ASN A 136 -6.93 19.23 -13.33
CA ASN A 136 -6.01 19.02 -14.44
C ASN A 136 -4.65 18.59 -13.89
N VAL A 137 -3.91 17.76 -14.61
CA VAL A 137 -2.47 17.57 -14.39
C VAL A 137 -1.81 18.95 -14.48
N TYR A 138 -0.90 19.24 -13.56
CA TYR A 138 -0.29 20.56 -13.42
C TYR A 138 0.29 21.06 -14.74
N GLY A 139 -0.06 22.28 -15.13
CA GLY A 139 0.41 22.92 -16.36
C GLY A 139 -0.15 22.33 -17.66
N THR A 140 -1.21 21.52 -17.60
CA THR A 140 -1.82 20.86 -18.77
C THR A 140 -3.36 20.97 -18.76
N ASP A 141 -4.00 20.60 -19.87
CA ASP A 141 -5.45 20.43 -19.96
C ASP A 141 -5.90 18.98 -19.71
N GLU A 142 -4.96 18.03 -19.52
CA GLU A 142 -5.23 16.63 -19.25
C GLU A 142 -5.84 16.45 -17.84
N LYS A 143 -6.89 15.64 -17.75
CA LYS A 143 -7.54 15.39 -16.46
C LYS A 143 -6.76 14.42 -15.60
N VAL A 144 -6.70 14.70 -14.30
CA VAL A 144 -6.04 13.82 -13.30
C VAL A 144 -6.62 12.42 -13.36
N LYS A 145 -7.95 12.27 -13.44
CA LYS A 145 -8.61 10.96 -13.49
C LYS A 145 -8.28 10.16 -14.75
N ASP A 146 -8.05 10.84 -15.88
CA ASP A 146 -7.74 10.19 -17.15
C ASP A 146 -6.26 9.79 -17.20
N LYS A 147 -5.42 10.45 -16.38
CA LYS A 147 -3.99 10.18 -16.25
C LYS A 147 -3.68 9.00 -15.33
N ILE A 148 -4.46 8.83 -14.27
CA ILE A 148 -4.25 7.76 -13.30
C ILE A 148 -4.78 6.44 -13.87
N ARG A 149 -4.02 5.36 -13.66
CA ARG A 149 -4.43 4.00 -14.06
C ARG A 149 -5.72 3.61 -13.35
N GLU A 150 -6.62 2.99 -14.11
CA GLU A 150 -7.90 2.49 -13.62
C GLU A 150 -7.72 1.57 -12.41
N GLY A 151 -8.59 1.70 -11.42
CA GLY A 151 -8.61 0.86 -10.22
C GLY A 151 -7.60 1.22 -9.13
N LEU A 152 -6.75 2.26 -9.31
CA LEU A 152 -5.79 2.67 -8.28
C LEU A 152 -6.33 3.71 -7.30
N VAL A 153 -7.40 4.42 -7.65
CA VAL A 153 -8.05 5.38 -6.75
C VAL A 153 -9.19 4.67 -6.01
N ASN A 154 -9.18 4.76 -4.70
CA ASN A 154 -10.20 4.17 -3.85
C ASN A 154 -11.04 5.25 -3.19
N THR A 155 -12.35 5.04 -3.19
CA THR A 155 -13.28 5.86 -2.39
C THR A 155 -13.33 5.37 -0.94
N TYR A 156 -13.70 6.26 -0.04
CA TYR A 156 -13.79 5.93 1.38
C TYR A 156 -15.13 5.26 1.71
N LYS A 157 -15.07 3.99 2.07
CA LYS A 157 -16.25 3.17 2.47
C LYS A 157 -17.38 3.26 1.42
N ASP A 158 -18.61 3.51 1.89
CA ASP A 158 -19.81 3.65 1.07
C ASP A 158 -20.03 5.09 0.57
N THR A 159 -18.97 5.84 0.35
CA THR A 159 -19.00 7.23 -0.15
C THR A 159 -18.25 7.36 -1.46
N ASP A 160 -18.47 8.48 -2.18
CA ASP A 160 -17.68 8.84 -3.35
C ASP A 160 -16.44 9.69 -2.97
N ALA A 161 -16.15 9.84 -1.67
CA ALA A 161 -15.06 10.68 -1.19
C ALA A 161 -13.69 10.03 -1.40
N VAL A 162 -12.76 10.76 -1.97
CA VAL A 162 -11.36 10.38 -2.21
C VAL A 162 -10.48 11.17 -1.25
N TYR A 163 -9.76 10.50 -0.35
CA TYR A 163 -8.84 11.13 0.60
C TYR A 163 -7.38 10.82 0.33
N GLN A 164 -7.14 9.86 -0.53
CA GLN A 164 -5.81 9.35 -0.84
C GLN A 164 -5.64 9.25 -2.35
N MET A 165 -4.58 9.84 -2.86
CA MET A 165 -4.28 9.84 -4.29
C MET A 165 -3.01 9.01 -4.56
N PRO A 166 -3.02 8.09 -5.54
CA PRO A 166 -1.91 7.20 -5.81
C PRO A 166 -0.76 7.93 -6.51
N PHE A 167 0.50 7.61 -6.13
CA PHE A 167 1.68 8.05 -6.89
C PHE A 167 2.46 6.88 -7.49
N ALA A 168 2.39 5.69 -6.89
CA ALA A 168 3.02 4.48 -7.39
C ALA A 168 2.00 3.35 -7.49
N LEU A 169 2.05 2.58 -8.58
CA LEU A 169 1.42 1.27 -8.63
C LEU A 169 2.29 0.31 -7.83
N SER A 170 1.68 -0.44 -6.94
CA SER A 170 2.34 -1.44 -6.15
C SER A 170 1.65 -2.79 -6.31
N THR A 171 2.43 -3.85 -6.34
CA THR A 171 1.95 -5.22 -6.29
C THR A 171 3.01 -6.13 -5.68
N TYR A 172 2.61 -7.32 -5.33
CA TYR A 172 3.48 -8.36 -4.84
C TYR A 172 3.55 -9.52 -5.84
N GLY A 173 4.62 -10.26 -5.80
CA GLY A 173 4.79 -11.46 -6.62
C GLY A 173 6.10 -12.15 -6.28
N MET A 174 6.56 -12.98 -7.18
CA MET A 174 7.78 -13.77 -7.02
C MET A 174 8.93 -13.14 -7.80
N TRP A 175 10.06 -13.03 -7.15
CA TRP A 175 11.30 -12.56 -7.76
C TRP A 175 12.28 -13.71 -7.94
N TYR A 176 13.08 -13.65 -9.01
CA TYR A 176 14.13 -14.61 -9.31
C TYR A 176 15.35 -13.92 -9.94
N ASP A 177 16.51 -14.58 -9.90
CA ASP A 177 17.72 -14.13 -10.58
C ASP A 177 17.83 -14.84 -11.95
N GLU A 178 17.66 -14.09 -13.03
CA GLU A 178 17.76 -14.62 -14.40
C GLU A 178 19.14 -15.23 -14.70
N THR A 179 20.20 -14.68 -14.11
CA THR A 179 21.54 -15.23 -14.24
C THR A 179 21.64 -16.63 -13.65
N LEU A 180 21.10 -16.84 -12.43
CA LEU A 180 21.05 -18.16 -11.80
C LEU A 180 20.20 -19.14 -12.61
N PHE A 181 19.02 -18.71 -13.06
CA PHE A 181 18.11 -19.55 -13.86
C PHE A 181 18.77 -19.98 -15.17
N THR A 182 19.46 -19.06 -15.86
CA THR A 182 20.21 -19.34 -17.09
C THR A 182 21.36 -20.33 -16.83
N GLN A 183 22.17 -20.11 -15.79
CA GLN A 183 23.30 -20.97 -15.42
C GLN A 183 22.85 -22.41 -15.09
N LYS A 184 21.71 -22.55 -14.46
CA LYS A 184 21.13 -23.85 -14.08
C LYS A 184 20.25 -24.46 -15.17
N ASN A 185 20.02 -23.74 -16.27
CA ASN A 185 19.06 -24.13 -17.32
C ASN A 185 17.65 -24.38 -16.77
N TRP A 186 17.22 -23.56 -15.81
CA TRP A 186 15.88 -23.62 -15.24
C TRP A 186 14.89 -22.80 -16.08
N GLN A 187 13.64 -23.26 -16.09
CA GLN A 187 12.52 -22.49 -16.64
C GLN A 187 11.78 -21.78 -15.51
N VAL A 188 11.33 -20.56 -15.76
CA VAL A 188 10.50 -19.81 -14.81
C VAL A 188 9.13 -20.48 -14.71
N PRO A 189 8.71 -20.97 -13.53
CA PRO A 189 7.39 -21.60 -13.38
C PRO A 189 6.28 -20.56 -13.51
N LYS A 190 5.21 -20.92 -14.22
CA LYS A 190 4.07 -20.03 -14.51
C LYS A 190 2.76 -20.48 -13.86
N ASN A 191 2.75 -21.64 -13.22
CA ASN A 191 1.62 -22.22 -12.53
C ASN A 191 2.08 -23.20 -11.45
N PHE A 192 1.16 -23.73 -10.65
CA PHE A 192 1.48 -24.57 -9.51
C PHE A 192 2.21 -25.86 -9.86
N GLU A 193 1.84 -26.56 -10.93
CA GLU A 193 2.52 -27.81 -11.35
C GLU A 193 3.94 -27.55 -11.83
N GLU A 194 4.15 -26.45 -12.56
CA GLU A 194 5.48 -26.01 -12.96
C GLU A 194 6.31 -25.59 -11.75
N LEU A 195 5.71 -24.91 -10.76
CA LEU A 195 6.40 -24.52 -9.52
C LEU A 195 6.87 -25.75 -8.72
N LYS A 196 6.06 -26.79 -8.61
CA LYS A 196 6.47 -28.06 -7.98
C LYS A 196 7.63 -28.72 -8.73
N THR A 197 7.50 -28.81 -10.03
CA THR A 197 8.54 -29.41 -10.88
C THR A 197 9.86 -28.63 -10.78
N PHE A 198 9.81 -27.32 -10.87
CA PHE A 198 10.95 -26.44 -10.67
C PHE A 198 11.55 -26.60 -9.26
N SER A 199 10.71 -26.61 -8.23
CA SER A 199 11.18 -26.70 -6.83
C SER A 199 11.93 -28.00 -6.57
N ALA A 200 11.43 -29.12 -7.10
CA ALA A 200 12.10 -30.41 -7.01
C ALA A 200 13.47 -30.39 -7.74
N GLN A 201 13.56 -29.70 -8.88
CA GLN A 201 14.83 -29.55 -9.63
C GLN A 201 15.81 -28.64 -8.86
N ALA A 202 15.36 -27.49 -8.37
CA ALA A 202 16.20 -26.56 -7.60
C ALA A 202 16.79 -27.23 -6.37
N GLN A 203 15.97 -27.95 -5.60
CA GLN A 203 16.41 -28.71 -4.42
C GLN A 203 17.45 -29.78 -4.78
N LYS A 204 17.26 -30.50 -5.89
CA LYS A 204 18.25 -31.47 -6.39
C LYS A 204 19.57 -30.82 -6.79
N ASP A 205 19.53 -29.59 -7.28
CA ASP A 205 20.71 -28.80 -7.67
C ASP A 205 21.36 -28.08 -6.48
N GLY A 206 20.86 -28.33 -5.26
CA GLY A 206 21.41 -27.81 -3.99
C GLY A 206 21.00 -26.38 -3.67
N VAL A 207 19.93 -25.88 -4.28
CA VAL A 207 19.36 -24.54 -4.05
C VAL A 207 17.98 -24.68 -3.39
N THR A 208 17.72 -23.94 -2.32
CA THR A 208 16.39 -23.91 -1.71
C THR A 208 15.40 -23.24 -2.65
N PRO A 209 14.23 -23.84 -2.95
CA PRO A 209 13.31 -23.24 -3.92
C PRO A 209 12.79 -21.86 -3.55
N ILE A 210 12.34 -21.67 -2.30
CA ILE A 210 11.66 -20.45 -1.87
C ILE A 210 12.17 -20.00 -0.50
N ILE A 211 12.72 -18.78 -0.43
CA ILE A 211 12.93 -18.06 0.82
C ILE A 211 11.74 -17.14 1.08
N TYR A 212 11.43 -16.85 2.33
CA TYR A 212 10.35 -15.93 2.70
C TYR A 212 10.67 -15.13 3.95
N THR A 213 9.90 -14.08 4.17
CA THR A 213 10.03 -13.17 5.30
C THR A 213 9.01 -13.55 6.38
N GLY A 214 9.36 -14.45 7.31
CA GLY A 214 8.41 -14.97 8.30
C GLY A 214 7.96 -13.94 9.33
N GLN A 215 8.82 -12.94 9.66
CA GLN A 215 8.42 -11.82 10.51
C GLN A 215 7.44 -10.86 9.83
N TYR A 216 7.26 -10.96 8.51
CA TYR A 216 6.29 -10.23 7.73
C TYR A 216 5.73 -11.12 6.62
N SER A 217 4.90 -12.10 7.02
CA SER A 217 4.32 -13.09 6.10
C SER A 217 3.33 -12.50 5.08
N GLY A 218 3.00 -11.22 5.19
CA GLY A 218 2.24 -10.50 4.19
C GLY A 218 2.81 -10.63 2.77
N TYR A 219 4.13 -10.83 2.61
CA TYR A 219 4.73 -11.09 1.31
C TYR A 219 4.33 -12.44 0.71
N LEU A 220 4.22 -13.50 1.52
CA LEU A 220 3.66 -14.79 1.07
C LEU A 220 2.16 -14.66 0.75
N VAL A 221 1.44 -13.97 1.62
CA VAL A 221 -0.01 -13.80 1.48
C VAL A 221 -0.34 -13.03 0.20
N TRP A 222 0.26 -11.84 0.01
CA TRP A 222 -0.03 -10.99 -1.13
C TRP A 222 0.78 -11.32 -2.39
N GLY A 223 1.89 -12.07 -2.27
CA GLY A 223 2.70 -12.50 -3.39
C GLY A 223 2.34 -13.87 -3.97
N LEU A 224 1.69 -14.74 -3.18
CA LEU A 224 1.29 -16.07 -3.63
C LEU A 224 -0.18 -16.38 -3.38
N LEU A 225 -0.66 -16.29 -2.12
CA LEU A 225 -1.99 -16.75 -1.75
C LEU A 225 -3.10 -15.94 -2.42
N MET A 226 -3.11 -14.63 -2.20
CA MET A 226 -4.21 -13.77 -2.69
C MET A 226 -4.26 -13.63 -4.22
N PRO A 227 -3.13 -13.60 -4.97
CA PRO A 227 -3.19 -13.72 -6.42
C PRO A 227 -3.81 -15.04 -6.91
N ALA A 228 -3.57 -16.16 -6.21
CA ALA A 228 -4.22 -17.43 -6.55
C ALA A 228 -5.72 -17.42 -6.22
N VAL A 229 -6.14 -16.80 -5.11
CA VAL A 229 -7.56 -16.57 -4.79
C VAL A 229 -8.23 -15.69 -5.86
N ALA A 230 -7.55 -14.65 -6.33
CA ALA A 230 -8.04 -13.82 -7.44
C ALA A 230 -8.16 -14.64 -8.74
N SER A 231 -7.19 -15.51 -9.04
CA SER A 231 -7.24 -16.41 -10.21
C SER A 231 -8.43 -17.37 -10.13
N GLU A 232 -8.72 -17.93 -8.98
CA GLU A 232 -9.91 -18.76 -8.73
C GLU A 232 -11.21 -17.96 -8.95
N ALA A 233 -11.27 -16.74 -8.43
CA ALA A 233 -12.43 -15.85 -8.56
C ALA A 233 -12.69 -15.46 -10.03
N VAL A 234 -11.64 -15.05 -10.76
CA VAL A 234 -11.75 -14.70 -12.18
C VAL A 234 -12.11 -15.91 -13.03
N ALA A 235 -11.47 -17.07 -12.80
CA ALA A 235 -11.76 -18.32 -13.52
C ALA A 235 -13.21 -18.80 -13.32
N SER A 236 -13.78 -18.56 -12.14
CA SER A 236 -15.19 -18.85 -11.84
C SER A 236 -16.18 -17.76 -12.25
N ASN A 237 -15.70 -16.65 -12.85
CA ASN A 237 -16.47 -15.45 -13.17
C ASN A 237 -17.24 -14.89 -11.94
N ASP A 238 -16.58 -14.89 -10.80
CA ASP A 238 -17.11 -14.46 -9.50
C ASP A 238 -16.07 -13.61 -8.76
N LEU A 239 -15.78 -12.40 -9.30
CA LEU A 239 -14.79 -11.51 -8.73
C LEU A 239 -15.21 -10.97 -7.35
N ASP A 240 -16.52 -10.92 -7.07
CA ASP A 240 -17.04 -10.51 -5.75
C ASP A 240 -16.52 -11.42 -4.64
N TYR A 241 -16.31 -12.72 -4.93
CA TYR A 241 -15.69 -13.62 -3.99
C TYR A 241 -14.29 -13.18 -3.55
N PHE A 242 -13.46 -12.69 -4.47
CA PHE A 242 -12.14 -12.15 -4.10
C PHE A 242 -12.27 -10.98 -3.12
N TYR A 243 -13.21 -10.06 -3.38
CA TYR A 243 -13.44 -8.92 -2.50
C TYR A 243 -14.02 -9.34 -1.15
N ASP A 244 -14.89 -10.32 -1.11
CA ASP A 244 -15.43 -10.88 0.13
C ASP A 244 -14.32 -11.51 1.00
N VAL A 245 -13.41 -12.28 0.38
CA VAL A 245 -12.23 -12.83 1.08
C VAL A 245 -11.33 -11.69 1.56
N ALA A 246 -11.00 -10.72 0.70
CA ALA A 246 -10.08 -9.63 1.00
C ALA A 246 -10.63 -8.64 2.05
N ASN A 247 -11.94 -8.64 2.30
CA ASN A 247 -12.61 -7.87 3.34
C ASN A 247 -12.94 -8.70 4.60
N ALA A 248 -12.72 -10.01 4.59
CA ALA A 248 -13.26 -10.92 5.61
C ALA A 248 -14.75 -10.62 5.86
N ALA A 249 -15.54 -10.66 4.78
CA ALA A 249 -16.95 -10.25 4.78
C ALA A 249 -17.80 -11.12 5.73
N ASN A 250 -17.51 -12.41 5.76
CA ASN A 250 -18.08 -13.38 6.70
C ASN A 250 -17.13 -14.58 6.83
N GLU A 251 -17.39 -15.46 7.80
CA GLU A 251 -16.56 -16.63 8.07
C GLU A 251 -16.61 -17.69 6.96
N GLU A 252 -17.72 -17.78 6.20
CA GLU A 252 -17.93 -18.82 5.18
C GLU A 252 -17.00 -18.63 3.97
N VAL A 253 -16.57 -17.39 3.68
CA VAL A 253 -15.68 -17.12 2.54
C VAL A 253 -14.33 -17.84 2.66
N PHE A 254 -13.87 -18.12 3.89
CA PHE A 254 -12.62 -18.82 4.16
C PHE A 254 -12.80 -20.36 4.18
N ALA A 255 -14.03 -20.84 4.31
CA ALA A 255 -14.37 -22.26 4.15
C ALA A 255 -14.67 -22.66 2.70
N ASP A 256 -14.80 -21.69 1.80
CA ASP A 256 -14.98 -21.95 0.36
C ASP A 256 -13.79 -22.77 -0.18
N GLN A 257 -14.10 -23.77 -1.00
CA GLN A 257 -13.10 -24.67 -1.56
C GLN A 257 -12.03 -23.95 -2.40
N ARG A 258 -12.33 -22.78 -2.95
CA ARG A 258 -11.36 -21.95 -3.70
C ARG A 258 -10.25 -21.44 -2.79
N PHE A 259 -10.59 -20.94 -1.60
CA PHE A 259 -9.60 -20.51 -0.60
C PHE A 259 -8.84 -21.69 -0.01
N VAL A 260 -9.57 -22.76 0.34
CA VAL A 260 -8.99 -23.98 0.89
C VAL A 260 -7.95 -24.58 -0.05
N ARG A 261 -8.28 -24.73 -1.37
CA ARG A 261 -7.30 -25.22 -2.37
C ARG A 261 -6.04 -24.37 -2.45
N CYS A 262 -6.16 -23.05 -2.34
CA CYS A 262 -4.98 -22.16 -2.33
C CYS A 262 -4.10 -22.41 -1.10
N LEU A 263 -4.68 -22.65 0.08
CA LEU A 263 -3.93 -23.03 1.28
C LEU A 263 -3.33 -24.44 1.17
N GLU A 264 -4.05 -25.39 0.57
CA GLU A 264 -3.55 -26.75 0.31
C GLU A 264 -2.30 -26.73 -0.58
N LYS A 265 -2.25 -25.88 -1.60
CA LYS A 265 -1.08 -25.71 -2.45
C LYS A 265 0.13 -25.17 -1.66
N LEU A 266 -0.07 -24.18 -0.77
CA LEU A 266 1.00 -23.71 0.12
C LEU A 266 1.50 -24.82 1.05
N LYS A 267 0.57 -25.62 1.60
CA LYS A 267 0.87 -26.77 2.47
C LYS A 267 1.64 -27.86 1.72
N GLU A 268 1.27 -28.16 0.48
CA GLU A 268 1.96 -29.17 -0.36
C GLU A 268 3.41 -28.77 -0.60
N LEU A 269 3.71 -27.49 -0.89
CA LEU A 269 5.08 -26.98 -1.00
C LEU A 269 5.85 -27.08 0.32
N ALA A 270 5.19 -26.83 1.45
CA ALA A 270 5.78 -26.94 2.78
C ALA A 270 6.11 -28.40 3.13
N ASP A 271 5.19 -29.34 2.87
CA ASP A 271 5.37 -30.76 3.15
C ASP A 271 6.49 -31.38 2.28
N ALA A 272 6.66 -30.86 1.06
CA ALA A 272 7.76 -31.21 0.19
C ALA A 272 9.12 -30.59 0.62
N GLY A 273 9.13 -29.67 1.58
CA GLY A 273 10.32 -29.01 2.09
C GLY A 273 10.90 -27.97 1.16
N TYR A 274 10.06 -27.28 0.39
CA TYR A 274 10.49 -26.29 -0.61
C TYR A 274 10.68 -24.89 -0.05
N TYR A 275 10.28 -24.61 1.19
CA TYR A 275 10.55 -23.34 1.86
C TYR A 275 11.83 -23.40 2.70
N ASP A 276 12.57 -22.30 2.71
CA ASP A 276 13.70 -22.15 3.64
C ASP A 276 13.18 -22.06 5.09
N LYS A 277 13.54 -23.03 5.90
CA LYS A 277 13.12 -23.11 7.32
C LYS A 277 13.63 -21.93 8.15
N SER A 278 14.75 -21.31 7.77
CA SER A 278 15.29 -20.13 8.45
C SER A 278 14.45 -18.87 8.17
N GLY A 279 13.67 -18.87 7.09
CA GLY A 279 12.78 -17.76 6.68
C GLY A 279 11.82 -17.36 7.79
N LEU A 280 11.34 -18.30 8.62
CA LEU A 280 10.39 -18.03 9.71
C LEU A 280 10.86 -16.92 10.67
N SER A 281 12.17 -16.85 10.91
CA SER A 281 12.78 -15.85 11.83
C SER A 281 13.31 -14.60 11.12
N MET A 282 13.25 -14.55 9.79
CA MET A 282 13.80 -13.44 9.01
C MET A 282 12.84 -12.28 8.91
N ASN A 283 13.38 -11.06 9.01
CA ASN A 283 12.72 -9.85 8.54
C ASN A 283 12.97 -9.64 7.03
N HIS A 284 12.34 -8.62 6.44
CA HIS A 284 12.45 -8.37 5.00
C HIS A 284 13.91 -8.15 4.55
N ILE A 285 14.70 -7.31 5.22
CA ILE A 285 16.10 -7.03 4.86
C ILE A 285 16.96 -8.30 4.91
N THR A 286 16.80 -9.12 5.95
CA THR A 286 17.58 -10.35 6.11
C THR A 286 17.23 -11.39 5.04
N SER A 287 15.95 -11.56 4.70
CA SER A 287 15.52 -12.51 3.65
C SER A 287 16.02 -12.08 2.27
N GLN A 288 15.92 -10.79 1.95
CA GLN A 288 16.44 -10.20 0.71
C GLN A 288 17.97 -10.39 0.59
N ALA A 289 18.72 -10.02 1.64
CA ALA A 289 20.17 -10.20 1.65
C ALA A 289 20.62 -11.67 1.60
N THR A 290 19.79 -12.60 2.06
CA THR A 290 20.05 -14.05 1.95
C THR A 290 19.78 -14.52 0.53
N TRP A 291 18.65 -14.10 -0.10
CA TRP A 291 18.35 -14.41 -1.49
C TRP A 291 19.42 -13.93 -2.47
N LEU A 292 20.01 -12.75 -2.27
CA LEU A 292 21.10 -12.24 -3.10
C LEU A 292 22.36 -13.12 -3.08
N LYS A 293 22.49 -14.04 -2.14
CA LYS A 293 23.60 -15.03 -2.11
C LYS A 293 23.36 -16.25 -3.00
N ARG A 294 22.16 -16.32 -3.67
CA ARG A 294 21.79 -17.43 -4.56
C ARG A 294 21.68 -18.80 -3.84
N THR A 295 21.52 -18.78 -2.51
CA THR A 295 21.20 -19.99 -1.74
C THR A 295 19.76 -20.41 -1.92
N ASP A 296 18.93 -19.47 -2.36
CA ASP A 296 17.50 -19.58 -2.59
C ASP A 296 17.15 -19.07 -3.98
N ALA A 297 16.22 -19.73 -4.64
CA ALA A 297 15.90 -19.44 -6.03
C ALA A 297 14.85 -18.33 -6.19
N LEU A 298 13.80 -18.36 -5.37
CA LEU A 298 12.65 -17.46 -5.43
C LEU A 298 12.44 -16.74 -4.10
N ILE A 299 11.97 -15.49 -4.19
CA ILE A 299 11.55 -14.70 -3.02
C ILE A 299 10.22 -13.98 -3.32
N PRO A 300 9.17 -14.12 -2.50
CA PRO A 300 7.98 -13.27 -2.58
C PRO A 300 8.31 -11.87 -2.05
N ASN A 301 8.02 -10.83 -2.84
CA ASN A 301 8.26 -9.45 -2.45
C ASN A 301 7.43 -8.48 -3.31
N GLY A 302 7.44 -7.20 -2.94
CA GLY A 302 6.85 -6.12 -3.72
C GLY A 302 7.76 -5.62 -4.84
N LEU A 303 7.24 -4.74 -5.70
CA LEU A 303 7.99 -4.16 -6.82
C LEU A 303 9.11 -3.22 -6.39
N TRP A 304 9.18 -2.81 -5.15
CA TRP A 304 10.26 -1.98 -4.59
C TRP A 304 11.55 -2.76 -4.27
N LEU A 305 11.57 -4.10 -4.39
CA LEU A 305 12.71 -4.94 -4.02
C LEU A 305 14.00 -4.52 -4.73
N GLU A 306 13.94 -4.24 -6.01
CA GLU A 306 15.11 -3.84 -6.78
C GLU A 306 15.69 -2.50 -6.33
N SER A 307 14.83 -1.51 -6.11
CA SER A 307 15.24 -0.20 -5.59
C SER A 307 15.82 -0.33 -4.17
N GLU A 308 15.15 -1.07 -3.29
CA GLU A 308 15.57 -1.27 -1.90
C GLU A 308 16.94 -1.96 -1.78
N MET A 309 17.25 -2.86 -2.71
CA MET A 309 18.46 -3.67 -2.66
C MET A 309 19.56 -3.20 -3.62
N LYS A 310 19.38 -2.09 -4.35
CA LYS A 310 20.28 -1.67 -5.44
C LYS A 310 21.75 -1.61 -5.02
N ASP A 311 22.05 -1.09 -3.82
CA ASP A 311 23.41 -0.93 -3.31
C ASP A 311 24.04 -2.25 -2.82
N SER A 312 23.23 -3.30 -2.64
CA SER A 312 23.64 -4.61 -2.14
C SER A 312 23.60 -5.70 -3.22
N THR A 313 23.02 -5.38 -4.37
CA THR A 313 22.86 -6.34 -5.48
C THR A 313 24.19 -6.55 -6.20
N PRO A 314 24.66 -7.81 -6.34
CA PRO A 314 25.87 -8.09 -7.13
C PRO A 314 25.71 -7.68 -8.60
N ASP A 315 26.80 -7.24 -9.24
CA ASP A 315 26.78 -6.74 -10.64
C ASP A 315 26.25 -7.77 -11.65
N ASP A 316 26.39 -9.06 -11.36
CA ASP A 316 25.94 -10.16 -12.22
C ASP A 316 24.55 -10.71 -11.82
N PHE A 317 23.88 -10.09 -10.86
CA PHE A 317 22.57 -10.51 -10.41
C PHE A 317 21.48 -9.78 -11.20
N GLN A 318 20.67 -10.52 -11.97
CA GLN A 318 19.64 -9.96 -12.82
C GLN A 318 18.26 -10.25 -12.24
N MET A 319 17.72 -9.31 -11.48
CA MET A 319 16.38 -9.43 -10.90
C MET A 319 15.31 -9.48 -11.99
N ARG A 320 14.37 -10.40 -11.86
CA ARG A 320 13.17 -10.52 -12.68
C ARG A 320 11.97 -10.85 -11.80
N TYR A 321 10.83 -10.39 -12.24
CA TYR A 321 9.57 -10.53 -11.53
C TYR A 321 8.61 -11.46 -12.27
N TYR A 322 7.81 -12.23 -11.53
CA TYR A 322 6.63 -12.93 -12.01
C TYR A 322 5.48 -12.81 -11.02
N PRO A 323 4.21 -12.54 -11.45
CA PRO A 323 3.14 -12.17 -10.53
C PRO A 323 2.80 -13.25 -9.51
N SER A 324 2.36 -14.41 -9.97
CA SER A 324 1.99 -15.55 -9.14
C SER A 324 2.34 -16.84 -9.83
N MET A 325 2.63 -17.86 -9.04
CA MET A 325 2.96 -19.20 -9.53
C MET A 325 2.07 -20.26 -8.87
N LEU A 326 1.03 -19.84 -8.14
CA LEU A 326 0.20 -20.77 -7.35
C LEU A 326 -1.13 -21.12 -8.04
N GLN A 327 -1.54 -20.41 -9.09
CA GLN A 327 -2.73 -20.70 -9.89
C GLN A 327 -2.57 -22.01 -10.69
N ASP A 328 -3.69 -22.63 -11.07
CA ASP A 328 -3.68 -23.78 -11.97
C ASP A 328 -3.39 -23.36 -13.42
N ALA A 329 -2.94 -24.28 -14.28
CA ALA A 329 -2.48 -23.97 -15.63
C ALA A 329 -3.57 -23.42 -16.57
N ASP A 330 -4.84 -23.70 -16.26
CA ASP A 330 -6.02 -23.24 -17.01
C ASP A 330 -6.66 -21.97 -16.41
N GLN A 331 -6.08 -21.44 -15.32
CA GLN A 331 -6.53 -20.22 -14.68
C GLN A 331 -5.71 -19.02 -15.13
N PRO A 332 -6.28 -17.80 -15.14
CA PRO A 332 -5.54 -16.59 -15.47
C PRO A 332 -4.46 -16.30 -14.42
N THR A 333 -3.35 -15.76 -14.86
CA THR A 333 -2.34 -15.18 -13.95
C THR A 333 -2.82 -13.81 -13.48
N CYS A 334 -3.20 -13.70 -12.22
CA CYS A 334 -3.69 -12.45 -11.65
C CYS A 334 -2.58 -11.63 -10.98
N VAL A 335 -2.67 -10.32 -11.13
CA VAL A 335 -1.89 -9.30 -10.42
C VAL A 335 -2.84 -8.51 -9.54
N ILE A 336 -2.60 -8.48 -8.24
CA ILE A 336 -3.39 -7.62 -7.34
C ILE A 336 -2.74 -6.24 -7.31
N ALA A 337 -3.36 -5.31 -8.01
CA ALA A 337 -2.90 -3.93 -8.07
C ALA A 337 -3.32 -3.16 -6.81
N THR A 338 -2.36 -2.55 -6.16
CA THR A 338 -2.55 -1.61 -5.06
C THR A 338 -1.75 -0.34 -5.34
N ALA A 339 -1.82 0.64 -4.47
CA ALA A 339 -1.11 1.89 -4.67
C ALA A 339 -0.44 2.37 -3.38
N ASN A 340 0.73 2.99 -3.54
CA ASN A 340 1.24 3.89 -2.51
C ASN A 340 0.59 5.24 -2.73
N THR A 341 0.09 5.83 -1.66
CA THR A 341 -0.80 6.98 -1.73
C THR A 341 -0.29 8.16 -0.90
N VAL A 342 -0.67 9.33 -1.34
CA VAL A 342 -0.45 10.60 -0.64
C VAL A 342 -1.76 11.26 -0.32
N GLY A 343 -1.76 12.17 0.64
CA GLY A 343 -2.92 12.97 1.02
C GLY A 343 -2.54 14.40 1.36
N ILE A 344 -3.57 15.21 1.55
CA ILE A 344 -3.45 16.59 2.03
C ILE A 344 -4.11 16.65 3.40
N ALA A 345 -3.46 17.30 4.35
CA ALA A 345 -4.03 17.46 5.69
C ALA A 345 -5.26 18.36 5.66
N SER A 346 -6.31 18.01 6.40
CA SER A 346 -7.51 18.87 6.53
C SER A 346 -7.21 20.22 7.19
N LYS A 347 -6.09 20.31 7.92
CA LYS A 347 -5.57 21.53 8.57
C LYS A 347 -4.32 22.07 7.86
N ALA A 348 -4.14 21.76 6.58
CA ALA A 348 -3.08 22.33 5.76
C ALA A 348 -3.13 23.86 5.80
N LYS A 349 -1.98 24.50 5.93
CA LYS A 349 -1.86 25.96 5.94
C LYS A 349 -1.88 26.52 4.52
N ASN A 350 -1.34 25.76 3.56
CA ASN A 350 -1.33 26.09 2.14
C ASN A 350 -1.90 24.93 1.31
N PRO A 351 -3.22 24.67 1.40
CA PRO A 351 -3.84 23.57 0.67
C PRO A 351 -3.77 23.75 -0.85
N GLU A 352 -3.69 24.99 -1.35
CA GLU A 352 -3.55 25.30 -2.77
C GLU A 352 -2.20 24.83 -3.31
N ALA A 353 -1.11 25.12 -2.61
CA ALA A 353 0.21 24.63 -2.99
C ALA A 353 0.32 23.11 -2.86
N ALA A 354 -0.26 22.51 -1.83
CA ALA A 354 -0.29 21.05 -1.66
C ALA A 354 -1.07 20.36 -2.80
N ALA A 355 -2.22 20.91 -3.21
CA ALA A 355 -3.01 20.39 -4.34
C ALA A 355 -2.28 20.57 -5.68
N ALA A 356 -1.57 21.68 -5.86
CA ALA A 356 -0.75 21.89 -7.05
C ALA A 356 0.42 20.92 -7.10
N PHE A 357 1.14 20.71 -5.98
CA PHE A 357 2.21 19.71 -5.90
C PHE A 357 1.70 18.29 -6.17
N LEU A 358 0.54 17.92 -5.62
CA LEU A 358 -0.10 16.63 -5.91
C LEU A 358 -0.32 16.45 -7.42
N ARG A 359 -0.89 17.44 -8.10
CA ARG A 359 -1.17 17.39 -9.55
C ARG A 359 0.13 17.42 -10.38
N PHE A 360 1.18 18.04 -9.86
CA PHE A 360 2.51 18.09 -10.47
C PHE A 360 3.17 16.70 -10.49
N LEU A 361 2.95 15.85 -9.46
CA LEU A 361 3.46 14.48 -9.45
C LEU A 361 2.95 13.63 -10.62
N TYR A 362 1.85 14.01 -11.26
CA TYR A 362 1.25 13.30 -12.39
C TYR A 362 1.70 13.78 -13.76
N THR A 363 2.58 14.76 -13.84
CA THR A 363 3.17 15.16 -15.12
C THR A 363 4.01 14.03 -15.70
N ASP A 364 4.14 13.98 -17.05
CA ASP A 364 4.91 12.93 -17.73
C ASP A 364 6.35 12.89 -17.25
N GLU A 365 6.99 14.06 -17.08
CA GLU A 365 8.36 14.17 -16.61
C GLU A 365 8.54 13.51 -15.23
N ILE A 366 7.71 13.87 -14.26
CA ILE A 366 7.84 13.40 -12.88
C ILE A 366 7.43 11.92 -12.78
N SER A 367 6.40 11.48 -13.52
CA SER A 367 5.98 10.09 -13.58
C SER A 367 7.03 9.18 -14.24
N ALA A 368 7.64 9.61 -15.36
CA ALA A 368 8.71 8.84 -16.00
C ALA A 368 9.96 8.76 -15.11
N LYS A 369 10.29 9.89 -14.44
CA LYS A 369 11.41 9.91 -13.49
C LYS A 369 11.18 9.01 -12.27
N PHE A 370 9.93 8.78 -11.85
CA PHE A 370 9.62 7.78 -10.83
C PHE A 370 10.04 6.38 -11.29
N VAL A 371 9.65 5.99 -12.50
CA VAL A 371 10.00 4.66 -13.03
C VAL A 371 11.52 4.50 -13.17
N GLU A 372 12.21 5.55 -13.59
CA GLU A 372 13.67 5.56 -13.74
C GLU A 372 14.39 5.39 -12.40
N LEU A 373 14.02 6.19 -11.39
CA LEU A 373 14.74 6.23 -10.10
C LEU A 373 14.32 5.12 -9.14
N CYS A 374 13.04 4.69 -9.20
CA CYS A 374 12.49 3.71 -8.29
C CYS A 374 12.38 2.29 -8.87
N SER A 375 12.72 2.10 -10.15
CA SER A 375 12.60 0.81 -10.86
C SER A 375 11.21 0.15 -10.69
N SER A 376 10.16 0.98 -10.57
CA SER A 376 8.81 0.54 -10.23
C SER A 376 7.76 1.32 -11.05
N PRO A 377 6.61 0.72 -11.39
CA PRO A 377 5.57 1.43 -12.12
C PRO A 377 4.98 2.60 -11.32
N CYS A 378 4.82 3.75 -11.97
CA CYS A 378 4.05 4.86 -11.40
C CYS A 378 2.53 4.61 -11.48
N ALA A 379 1.77 5.40 -10.74
CA ALA A 379 0.31 5.31 -10.74
C ALA A 379 -0.33 5.86 -12.03
N THR A 380 0.43 6.55 -12.87
CA THR A 380 -0.06 7.18 -14.09
C THR A 380 0.26 6.35 -15.33
N THR A 381 -0.49 6.59 -16.40
CA THR A 381 -0.14 6.11 -17.73
C THR A 381 0.90 7.07 -18.32
N VAL A 382 2.12 6.60 -18.49
CA VAL A 382 3.23 7.39 -19.07
C VAL A 382 4.05 6.52 -20.00
N ASP A 383 4.54 7.11 -21.10
CA ASP A 383 5.50 6.43 -21.99
C ASP A 383 6.90 6.48 -21.38
N VAL A 384 7.42 5.32 -21.05
CA VAL A 384 8.77 5.14 -20.50
C VAL A 384 9.74 4.52 -21.50
N SER A 385 9.38 4.42 -22.78
CA SER A 385 10.22 3.79 -23.81
C SER A 385 11.56 4.49 -24.01
N GLY A 386 11.65 5.78 -23.71
CA GLY A 386 12.88 6.59 -23.75
C GLY A 386 13.60 6.73 -22.42
N ALA A 387 13.09 6.15 -21.33
CA ALA A 387 13.68 6.28 -20.00
C ALA A 387 14.83 5.29 -19.79
N ASP A 388 15.84 5.70 -19.02
CA ASP A 388 16.93 4.81 -18.59
C ASP A 388 16.49 3.97 -17.41
N ILE A 389 15.75 2.89 -17.70
CA ILE A 389 15.16 1.99 -16.70
C ILE A 389 15.79 0.61 -16.78
N THR A 390 15.78 -0.09 -15.66
CA THR A 390 16.31 -1.45 -15.54
C THR A 390 15.51 -2.44 -16.40
N ASP A 391 16.12 -3.57 -16.72
CA ASP A 391 15.45 -4.62 -17.50
C ASP A 391 14.26 -5.22 -16.74
N SER A 392 14.31 -5.27 -15.40
CA SER A 392 13.17 -5.71 -14.59
C SER A 392 12.03 -4.70 -14.65
N ALA A 393 12.32 -3.40 -14.56
CA ALA A 393 11.30 -2.35 -14.70
C ALA A 393 10.65 -2.37 -16.09
N LYS A 394 11.42 -2.62 -17.17
CA LYS A 394 10.88 -2.85 -18.52
C LYS A 394 9.95 -4.05 -18.53
N GLN A 395 10.41 -5.20 -18.05
CA GLN A 395 9.63 -6.44 -17.97
C GLN A 395 8.31 -6.24 -17.23
N VAL A 396 8.34 -5.60 -16.06
CA VAL A 396 7.14 -5.34 -15.25
C VAL A 396 6.17 -4.44 -16.00
N ASN A 397 6.64 -3.33 -16.58
CA ASN A 397 5.78 -2.42 -17.33
C ASN A 397 5.17 -3.08 -18.57
N GLU A 398 5.94 -3.85 -19.34
CA GLU A 398 5.45 -4.59 -20.48
C GLU A 398 4.38 -5.63 -20.08
N MET A 399 4.63 -6.37 -19.01
CA MET A 399 3.72 -7.37 -18.48
C MET A 399 2.39 -6.74 -18.01
N LEU A 400 2.45 -5.65 -17.24
CA LEU A 400 1.26 -4.96 -16.73
C LEU A 400 0.44 -4.26 -17.83
N ASN A 401 1.03 -4.02 -19.00
CA ASN A 401 0.36 -3.45 -20.17
C ASN A 401 -0.03 -4.52 -21.22
N SER A 402 0.13 -5.81 -20.90
CA SER A 402 -0.16 -6.92 -21.84
C SER A 402 -1.37 -7.72 -21.39
N ASP A 403 -1.95 -8.51 -22.31
CA ASP A 403 -3.02 -9.47 -22.02
C ASP A 403 -2.50 -10.75 -21.32
N SER A 404 -1.22 -10.81 -20.95
CA SER A 404 -0.63 -12.00 -20.30
C SER A 404 -1.00 -12.11 -18.81
N VAL A 405 -1.50 -11.03 -18.23
CA VAL A 405 -1.95 -10.98 -16.83
C VAL A 405 -3.31 -10.31 -16.72
N THR A 406 -4.08 -10.70 -15.72
CA THR A 406 -5.33 -10.05 -15.35
C THR A 406 -5.08 -9.17 -14.13
N MET A 407 -5.20 -7.86 -14.27
CA MET A 407 -5.12 -6.94 -13.15
C MET A 407 -6.42 -6.97 -12.35
N VAL A 408 -6.30 -7.19 -11.04
CA VAL A 408 -7.40 -7.10 -10.08
C VAL A 408 -7.07 -5.96 -9.12
N ALA A 409 -7.87 -4.90 -9.13
CA ALA A 409 -7.68 -3.81 -8.19
C ALA A 409 -7.95 -4.31 -6.76
N LYS A 410 -7.02 -4.05 -5.83
CA LYS A 410 -7.26 -4.37 -4.42
C LYS A 410 -8.45 -3.57 -3.86
N GLY A 411 -8.63 -2.37 -4.34
CA GLY A 411 -9.67 -1.48 -3.86
C GLY A 411 -9.47 -1.08 -2.40
N SER A 412 -10.54 -0.72 -1.73
CA SER A 412 -10.57 -0.38 -0.29
C SER A 412 -10.63 -1.62 0.61
N THR A 413 -10.23 -2.80 0.12
CA THR A 413 -10.30 -4.05 0.88
C THR A 413 -9.35 -4.03 2.08
N SER A 414 -9.84 -4.49 3.22
CA SER A 414 -9.05 -4.58 4.44
C SER A 414 -9.55 -5.71 5.34
N TRP A 415 -8.64 -6.55 5.77
CA TRP A 415 -8.95 -7.56 6.78
C TRP A 415 -9.11 -6.95 8.19
N GLY A 416 -8.62 -5.72 8.42
CA GLY A 416 -8.68 -5.09 9.73
C GLY A 416 -8.07 -5.97 10.82
N SER A 417 -8.84 -6.29 11.86
CA SER A 417 -8.37 -7.13 12.99
C SER A 417 -8.07 -8.59 12.61
N VAL A 418 -8.48 -9.06 11.43
CA VAL A 418 -8.23 -10.44 10.96
C VAL A 418 -6.85 -10.58 10.30
N ASP A 419 -6.23 -9.48 9.86
CA ASP A 419 -4.96 -9.46 9.13
C ASP A 419 -3.85 -10.26 9.83
N GLY A 420 -3.62 -9.98 11.11
CA GLY A 420 -2.61 -10.70 11.90
C GLY A 420 -2.87 -12.20 11.99
N THR A 421 -4.14 -12.63 12.02
CA THR A 421 -4.50 -14.05 12.07
C THR A 421 -4.22 -14.73 10.74
N VAL A 422 -4.57 -14.12 9.60
CA VAL A 422 -4.29 -14.69 8.27
C VAL A 422 -2.78 -14.85 8.09
N ASN A 423 -2.02 -13.81 8.41
CA ASN A 423 -0.56 -13.82 8.32
C ASN A 423 0.08 -14.92 9.20
N ASP A 424 -0.37 -15.07 10.46
CA ASP A 424 0.09 -16.12 11.37
C ASP A 424 -0.27 -17.52 10.87
N CYS A 425 -1.50 -17.73 10.39
CA CYS A 425 -1.95 -19.00 9.83
C CYS A 425 -1.12 -19.42 8.61
N VAL A 426 -0.81 -18.50 7.68
CA VAL A 426 0.06 -18.80 6.54
C VAL A 426 1.45 -19.19 7.00
N ASN A 427 2.05 -18.47 7.96
CA ASN A 427 3.32 -18.86 8.55
C ASN A 427 3.30 -20.27 9.15
N ARG A 428 2.25 -20.61 9.89
CA ARG A 428 2.12 -21.93 10.53
C ARG A 428 1.88 -23.06 9.52
N ILE A 429 1.22 -22.78 8.41
CA ILE A 429 1.11 -23.74 7.29
C ILE A 429 2.51 -23.97 6.69
N VAL A 430 3.24 -22.92 6.38
CA VAL A 430 4.55 -22.96 5.73
C VAL A 430 5.62 -23.59 6.64
N SER A 431 5.55 -23.35 7.97
CA SER A 431 6.41 -23.98 8.94
C SER A 431 6.04 -25.46 9.25
N GLY A 432 4.86 -25.91 8.82
CA GLY A 432 4.34 -27.24 9.08
C GLY A 432 3.65 -27.42 10.44
N GLU A 433 3.42 -26.31 11.18
CA GLU A 433 2.75 -26.35 12.48
C GLU A 433 1.24 -26.56 12.38
N TYR A 434 0.61 -26.00 11.33
CA TYR A 434 -0.85 -26.10 11.12
C TYR A 434 -1.19 -27.00 9.95
N THR A 435 -2.33 -27.69 10.08
CA THR A 435 -3.07 -28.20 8.93
C THR A 435 -3.88 -27.07 8.29
N VAL A 436 -4.38 -27.29 7.08
CA VAL A 436 -5.25 -26.32 6.40
C VAL A 436 -6.53 -26.09 7.18
N GLU A 437 -7.12 -27.15 7.74
CA GLU A 437 -8.35 -27.06 8.54
C GLU A 437 -8.16 -26.21 9.79
N GLN A 438 -7.01 -26.35 10.48
CA GLN A 438 -6.69 -25.53 11.66
C GLN A 438 -6.54 -24.06 11.29
N ALA A 439 -5.93 -23.75 10.15
CA ALA A 439 -5.78 -22.38 9.67
C ALA A 439 -7.14 -21.77 9.29
N VAL A 440 -7.97 -22.51 8.56
CA VAL A 440 -9.33 -22.07 8.17
C VAL A 440 -10.17 -21.80 9.42
N GLU A 441 -10.18 -22.72 10.38
CA GLU A 441 -10.91 -22.54 11.64
C GLU A 441 -10.46 -21.30 12.41
N ALA A 442 -9.15 -21.06 12.52
CA ALA A 442 -8.62 -19.90 13.21
C ALA A 442 -9.01 -18.58 12.52
N ILE A 443 -8.96 -18.53 11.19
CA ILE A 443 -9.35 -17.36 10.40
C ILE A 443 -10.85 -17.10 10.53
N GLN A 444 -11.69 -18.15 10.44
CA GLN A 444 -13.15 -18.05 10.65
C GLN A 444 -13.49 -17.49 12.03
N GLN A 445 -12.84 -17.99 13.09
CA GLN A 445 -13.04 -17.49 14.46
C GLN A 445 -12.65 -16.01 14.61
N ALA A 446 -11.57 -15.57 13.96
CA ALA A 446 -11.15 -14.18 13.96
C ALA A 446 -12.16 -13.31 13.20
N THR A 447 -12.65 -13.78 12.07
CA THR A 447 -13.65 -13.10 11.23
C THR A 447 -14.98 -12.94 11.98
N ALA A 448 -15.48 -14.01 12.62
CA ALA A 448 -16.69 -13.95 13.43
C ALA A 448 -16.59 -12.92 14.57
N LYS A 449 -15.41 -12.73 15.17
CA LYS A 449 -15.17 -11.69 16.19
C LYS A 449 -15.10 -10.28 15.61
N LYS A 450 -14.59 -10.11 14.40
CA LYS A 450 -14.57 -8.82 13.71
C LYS A 450 -15.98 -8.33 13.40
N ASN A 451 -16.88 -9.25 13.05
CA ASN A 451 -18.23 -8.94 12.57
C ASN A 451 -19.29 -8.86 13.71
N GLN A 452 -18.89 -9.07 14.97
CA GLN A 452 -19.72 -8.85 16.18
C GLN A 452 -19.64 -7.42 16.68
#